data_72fbd81f93054ddae3062cf721ea827e
#
_entry.id   72fbd81f93054ddae3062cf721ea827e
#
_cell.length_a   1.000
_cell.length_b   1.000
_cell.length_c   1.000
_cell.angle_alpha   90.00
_cell.angle_beta   90.00
_cell.angle_gamma   90.00
#
_symmetry.space_group_name_H-M   'P 1'
#
loop_
_entity.id
_entity.type
_entity.pdbx_description
1 polymer ?
#
loop_
_entity_poly.entity_id
_entity_poly.type
_entity_poly.pdbx_seq_one_letter_code
_entity_poly.pdbx_strand_id
1 'polypeptide(L)'
;GNRSTGAWLLVALLGIALSVVAGMMSYGYTTAQAGQRFADVVDYVATQGLSYDAFNSAYTTKNLIRVMEIAGETASDMERDGSVDNAMLEQYADQFNVSALIVTDASGNLVSESSTDGVGYESLATYLKEAPVLEVAAHPLKSYTARITLSDDSVADIGCVTRQDGEGIVIAVRHQSAK
;
A
#
# COMPACT_ATOMS: atom_id res chain seq x y z
N GLY A 1 27.57 -9.74 16.82
CA GLY A 1 27.60 -8.33 16.50
C GLY A 1 26.30 -7.81 15.89
N ASN A 2 26.15 -6.50 15.85
CA ASN A 2 24.93 -5.86 15.37
C ASN A 2 24.56 -6.21 13.92
N ARG A 3 25.53 -6.60 13.09
CA ARG A 3 25.29 -7.00 11.70
C ARG A 3 24.58 -8.33 11.57
N SER A 4 24.90 -9.32 12.42
CA SER A 4 24.25 -10.63 12.41
C SER A 4 22.81 -10.54 12.93
N THR A 5 22.55 -9.70 13.93
CA THR A 5 21.19 -9.48 14.46
C THR A 5 20.28 -8.82 13.42
N GLY A 6 20.76 -7.82 12.68
CA GLY A 6 20.01 -7.18 11.60
C GLY A 6 19.69 -8.14 10.45
N ALA A 7 20.64 -9.00 10.08
CA ALA A 7 20.42 -9.99 9.04
C ALA A 7 19.37 -11.04 9.44
N TRP A 8 19.36 -11.49 10.68
CA TRP A 8 18.36 -12.41 11.22
C TRP A 8 16.95 -11.79 11.25
N LEU A 9 16.83 -10.52 11.65
CA LEU A 9 15.57 -9.78 11.62
C LEU A 9 15.03 -9.65 10.19
N LEU A 10 15.89 -9.37 9.23
CA LEU A 10 15.53 -9.30 7.82
C LEU A 10 15.01 -10.63 7.29
N VAL A 11 15.68 -11.72 7.60
CA VAL A 11 15.28 -13.08 7.19
C VAL A 11 13.93 -13.46 7.83
N ALA A 12 13.73 -13.16 9.12
CA ALA A 12 12.47 -13.41 9.81
C ALA A 12 11.32 -12.61 9.17
N LEU A 13 11.54 -11.33 8.84
CA LEU A 13 10.57 -10.46 8.17
C LEU A 13 10.20 -10.99 6.79
N LEU A 14 11.17 -11.39 6.00
CA LEU A 14 10.95 -12.00 4.68
C LEU A 14 10.14 -13.30 4.80
N GLY A 15 10.46 -14.15 5.75
CA GLY A 15 9.73 -15.39 6.01
C GLY A 15 8.26 -15.15 6.35
N ILE A 16 7.96 -14.15 7.18
CA ILE A 16 6.61 -13.76 7.55
C ILE A 16 5.85 -13.20 6.34
N ALA A 17 6.48 -12.30 5.59
CA ALA A 17 5.90 -11.72 4.38
C ALA A 17 5.57 -12.80 3.34
N LEU A 18 6.49 -13.73 3.11
CA LEU A 18 6.30 -14.87 2.20
C LEU A 18 5.13 -15.76 2.64
N SER A 19 5.01 -16.07 3.92
CA SER A 19 3.93 -16.89 4.45
C SER A 19 2.56 -16.24 4.29
N VAL A 20 2.44 -14.94 4.54
CA VAL A 20 1.19 -14.20 4.42
C VAL A 20 0.76 -14.07 2.96
N VAL A 21 1.68 -13.75 2.07
CA VAL A 21 1.39 -13.62 0.62
C VAL A 21 1.07 -14.96 0.00
N ALA A 22 1.75 -16.04 0.39
CA ALA A 22 1.42 -17.40 -0.05
C ALA A 22 0.00 -17.79 0.38
N GLY A 23 -0.44 -17.40 1.58
CA GLY A 23 -1.83 -17.57 2.02
C GLY A 23 -2.84 -16.82 1.13
N MET A 24 -2.51 -15.62 0.68
CA MET A 24 -3.35 -14.84 -0.24
C MET A 24 -3.43 -15.47 -1.63
N MET A 25 -2.37 -16.08 -2.12
CA MET A 25 -2.35 -16.75 -3.43
C MET A 25 -3.35 -17.91 -3.53
N SER A 26 -3.76 -18.53 -2.41
CA SER A 26 -4.75 -19.59 -2.38
C SER A 26 -6.18 -19.12 -2.64
N TYR A 27 -6.43 -17.81 -2.70
CA TYR A 27 -7.76 -17.20 -2.88
C TYR A 27 -8.14 -16.81 -4.32
N GLY A 28 -7.51 -17.37 -5.33
CA GLY A 28 -8.03 -17.28 -6.68
C GLY A 28 -7.43 -16.22 -7.59
N TYR A 29 -6.28 -15.71 -7.30
CA TYR A 29 -5.51 -14.88 -8.23
C TYR A 29 -4.94 -15.74 -9.36
N THR A 30 -4.83 -15.17 -10.57
CA THR A 30 -4.06 -15.83 -11.63
C THR A 30 -2.60 -15.94 -11.18
N THR A 31 -1.98 -17.08 -11.41
CA THR A 31 -0.66 -17.41 -10.89
C THR A 31 0.41 -16.36 -11.23
N ALA A 32 0.37 -15.80 -12.43
CA ALA A 32 1.33 -14.79 -12.88
C ALA A 32 1.17 -13.44 -12.14
N GLN A 33 -0.07 -12.98 -11.95
CA GLN A 33 -0.34 -11.73 -11.22
C GLN A 33 0.00 -11.84 -9.74
N ALA A 34 -0.31 -12.97 -9.13
CA ALA A 34 0.01 -13.23 -7.74
C ALA A 34 1.52 -13.27 -7.51
N GLY A 35 2.28 -13.92 -8.40
CA GLY A 35 3.74 -13.99 -8.30
C GLY A 35 4.42 -12.63 -8.39
N GLN A 36 3.95 -11.75 -9.27
CA GLN A 36 4.48 -10.39 -9.40
C GLN A 36 4.21 -9.54 -8.16
N ARG A 37 2.97 -9.53 -7.67
CA ARG A 37 2.59 -8.82 -6.45
C ARG A 37 3.33 -9.31 -5.22
N PHE A 38 3.53 -10.61 -5.14
CA PHE A 38 4.32 -11.25 -4.11
C PHE A 38 5.76 -10.73 -4.07
N ALA A 39 6.45 -10.70 -5.21
CA ALA A 39 7.82 -10.22 -5.30
C ALA A 39 7.93 -8.74 -4.88
N ASP A 40 7.01 -7.88 -5.33
CA ASP A 40 6.99 -6.45 -4.99
C ASP A 40 6.78 -6.22 -3.48
N VAL A 41 5.87 -6.96 -2.84
CA VAL A 41 5.64 -6.87 -1.39
C VAL A 41 6.87 -7.33 -0.62
N VAL A 42 7.49 -8.44 -1.01
CA VAL A 42 8.69 -8.96 -0.35
C VAL A 42 9.85 -7.98 -0.45
N ASP A 43 10.13 -7.46 -1.62
CA ASP A 43 11.20 -6.47 -1.83
C ASP A 43 10.99 -5.24 -0.96
N TYR A 44 9.77 -4.75 -0.92
CA TYR A 44 9.45 -3.55 -0.16
C TYR A 44 9.54 -3.78 1.35
N VAL A 45 8.90 -4.80 1.86
CA VAL A 45 8.93 -5.13 3.29
C VAL A 45 10.36 -5.41 3.75
N ALA A 46 11.18 -6.08 2.94
CA ALA A 46 12.60 -6.30 3.21
C ALA A 46 13.37 -4.98 3.35
N THR A 47 13.12 -4.01 2.46
CA THR A 47 13.78 -2.70 2.48
C THR A 47 13.40 -1.89 3.72
N GLN A 48 12.12 -1.88 4.09
CA GLN A 48 11.62 -1.15 5.25
C GLN A 48 11.88 -1.89 6.57
N GLY A 49 11.92 -3.21 6.53
CA GLY A 49 12.07 -4.07 7.71
C GLY A 49 13.38 -3.88 8.48
N LEU A 50 14.38 -3.24 7.88
CA LEU A 50 15.63 -2.91 8.55
C LEU A 50 15.45 -1.97 9.76
N SER A 51 14.34 -1.24 9.85
CA SER A 51 14.04 -0.32 10.93
C SER A 51 13.08 -0.86 12.00
N TYR A 52 12.57 -2.10 11.84
CA TYR A 52 11.60 -2.71 12.75
C TYR A 52 12.17 -3.94 13.47
N ASP A 53 11.71 -4.19 14.70
CA ASP A 53 11.98 -5.45 15.38
C ASP A 53 11.09 -6.59 14.85
N ALA A 54 11.48 -7.83 15.10
CA ALA A 54 10.77 -9.01 14.59
C ALA A 54 9.35 -9.15 15.15
N PHE A 55 9.08 -8.62 16.34
CA PHE A 55 7.76 -8.70 16.97
C PHE A 55 6.73 -7.83 16.23
N ASN A 56 7.11 -6.61 15.87
CA ASN A 56 6.24 -5.69 15.15
C ASN A 56 6.12 -6.02 13.65
N SER A 57 7.05 -6.79 13.10
CA SER A 57 7.11 -7.12 11.67
C SER A 57 5.87 -7.84 11.16
N ALA A 58 5.36 -8.84 11.89
CA ALA A 58 4.19 -9.61 11.48
C ALA A 58 2.93 -8.74 11.42
N TYR A 59 2.72 -7.91 12.43
CA TYR A 59 1.60 -6.98 12.52
C TYR A 59 1.68 -5.90 11.42
N THR A 60 2.88 -5.35 11.22
CA THR A 60 3.13 -4.38 10.15
C THR A 60 2.87 -4.97 8.77
N THR A 61 3.38 -6.16 8.50
CA THR A 61 3.15 -6.86 7.23
C THR A 61 1.67 -7.09 6.96
N LYS A 62 0.92 -7.53 7.95
CA LYS A 62 -0.53 -7.72 7.83
C LYS A 62 -1.25 -6.43 7.46
N ASN A 63 -0.90 -5.32 8.11
CA ASN A 63 -1.50 -4.01 7.83
C ASN A 63 -1.15 -3.51 6.43
N LEU A 64 0.09 -3.69 5.98
CA LEU A 64 0.53 -3.31 4.64
C LEU A 64 -0.22 -4.09 3.55
N ILE A 65 -0.39 -5.38 3.75
CA ILE A 65 -1.16 -6.21 2.82
C ILE A 65 -2.62 -5.78 2.81
N ARG A 66 -3.19 -5.46 3.95
CA ARG A 66 -4.60 -5.04 4.05
C ARG A 66 -4.86 -3.73 3.31
N VAL A 67 -4.00 -2.72 3.42
CA VAL A 67 -4.19 -1.47 2.67
C VAL A 67 -3.99 -1.68 1.17
N MET A 68 -3.13 -2.57 0.75
CA MET A 68 -2.96 -2.96 -0.66
C MET A 68 -4.22 -3.65 -1.20
N GLU A 69 -4.84 -4.56 -0.45
CA GLU A 69 -6.11 -5.19 -0.81
C GLU A 69 -7.23 -4.15 -0.95
N ILE A 70 -7.33 -3.22 -0.01
CA ILE A 70 -8.33 -2.17 -0.03
C ILE A 70 -8.16 -1.28 -1.27
N ALA A 71 -6.93 -0.92 -1.62
CA ALA A 71 -6.65 -0.19 -2.85
C ALA A 71 -7.13 -0.97 -4.09
N GLY A 72 -6.88 -2.27 -4.12
CA GLY A 72 -7.33 -3.16 -5.20
C GLY A 72 -8.85 -3.25 -5.32
N GLU A 73 -9.55 -3.40 -4.20
CA GLU A 73 -11.02 -3.42 -4.17
C GLU A 73 -11.60 -2.07 -4.63
N THR A 74 -11.02 -0.97 -4.17
CA THR A 74 -11.41 0.39 -4.60
C THR A 74 -11.23 0.56 -6.11
N ALA A 75 -10.10 0.14 -6.66
CA ALA A 75 -9.85 0.21 -8.11
C ALA A 75 -10.88 -0.60 -8.92
N SER A 76 -11.26 -1.78 -8.44
CA SER A 76 -12.30 -2.61 -9.07
C SER A 76 -13.68 -1.97 -9.00
N ASP A 77 -14.02 -1.38 -7.86
CA ASP A 77 -15.31 -0.70 -7.68
C ASP A 77 -15.41 0.56 -8.55
N MET A 78 -14.32 1.31 -8.69
CA MET A 78 -14.23 2.48 -9.57
C MET A 78 -14.47 2.08 -11.04
N GLU A 79 -13.88 1.00 -11.49
CA GLU A 79 -14.10 0.49 -12.86
C GLU A 79 -15.56 0.11 -13.08
N ARG A 80 -16.17 -0.58 -12.14
CA ARG A 80 -17.57 -1.00 -12.21
C ARG A 80 -18.53 0.19 -12.23
N ASP A 81 -18.29 1.19 -11.38
CA ASP A 81 -19.19 2.33 -11.19
C ASP A 81 -18.96 3.44 -12.23
N GLY A 82 -17.86 3.40 -12.97
CA GLY A 82 -17.60 4.22 -14.16
C GLY A 82 -17.32 5.69 -13.93
N SER A 83 -17.22 6.14 -12.68
CA SER A 83 -16.87 7.53 -12.34
C SER A 83 -16.15 7.59 -11.00
N VAL A 84 -15.32 8.60 -10.84
CA VAL A 84 -14.56 8.85 -9.60
C VAL A 84 -14.72 10.28 -9.20
N ASP A 85 -15.31 10.52 -8.04
CA ASP A 85 -15.32 11.82 -7.37
C ASP A 85 -15.00 11.65 -5.88
N ASN A 86 -14.80 12.77 -5.20
CA ASN A 86 -14.43 12.75 -3.79
C ASN A 86 -15.54 12.13 -2.92
N ALA A 87 -16.79 12.28 -3.27
CA ALA A 87 -17.92 11.71 -2.51
C ALA A 87 -17.94 10.19 -2.59
N MET A 88 -17.63 9.61 -3.75
CA MET A 88 -17.51 8.16 -3.90
C MET A 88 -16.34 7.60 -3.09
N LEU A 89 -15.19 8.28 -3.12
CA LEU A 89 -14.03 7.89 -2.33
C LEU A 89 -14.31 7.97 -0.83
N GLU A 90 -15.08 8.95 -0.38
CA GLU A 90 -15.51 9.04 1.02
C GLU A 90 -16.35 7.83 1.44
N GLN A 91 -17.30 7.41 0.61
CA GLN A 91 -18.10 6.21 0.85
C GLN A 91 -17.25 4.95 0.92
N TYR A 92 -16.29 4.79 0.02
CA TYR A 92 -15.36 3.65 0.04
C TYR A 92 -14.44 3.68 1.25
N ALA A 93 -13.93 4.84 1.64
CA ALA A 93 -13.10 4.98 2.83
C ALA A 93 -13.86 4.57 4.10
N ASP A 94 -15.12 4.96 4.23
CA ASP A 94 -15.98 4.55 5.33
C ASP A 94 -16.25 3.04 5.31
N GLN A 95 -16.58 2.51 4.14
CA GLN A 95 -16.87 1.09 3.95
C GLN A 95 -15.67 0.21 4.32
N PHE A 96 -14.46 0.59 3.92
CA PHE A 96 -13.23 -0.17 4.16
C PHE A 96 -12.52 0.22 5.45
N ASN A 97 -13.01 1.22 6.16
CA ASN A 97 -12.43 1.73 7.40
C ASN A 97 -10.95 2.12 7.24
N VAL A 98 -10.68 2.93 6.23
CA VAL A 98 -9.36 3.54 5.99
C VAL A 98 -9.41 5.05 6.22
N SER A 99 -8.25 5.65 6.51
CA SER A 99 -8.15 7.08 6.79
C SER A 99 -8.27 7.93 5.54
N ALA A 100 -7.77 7.45 4.41
CA ALA A 100 -7.83 8.14 3.14
C ALA A 100 -7.82 7.18 1.96
N LEU A 101 -8.42 7.63 0.86
CA LEU A 101 -8.28 7.06 -0.47
C LEU A 101 -7.86 8.18 -1.42
N ILE A 102 -6.82 7.93 -2.20
CA ILE A 102 -6.22 8.89 -3.11
C ILE A 102 -6.17 8.28 -4.50
N VAL A 103 -6.58 9.05 -5.50
CA VAL A 103 -6.46 8.68 -6.91
C VAL A 103 -5.55 9.67 -7.60
N THR A 104 -4.53 9.16 -8.27
CA THR A 104 -3.59 9.98 -9.04
C THR A 104 -3.64 9.62 -10.52
N ASP A 105 -3.07 10.49 -11.35
CA ASP A 105 -2.72 10.16 -12.72
C ASP A 105 -1.41 9.33 -12.78
N ALA A 106 -0.97 8.98 -13.98
CA ALA A 106 0.25 8.20 -14.18
C ALA A 106 1.54 8.92 -13.75
N SER A 107 1.49 10.24 -13.62
CA SER A 107 2.62 11.06 -13.17
C SER A 107 2.60 11.33 -11.66
N GLY A 108 1.63 10.77 -10.95
CA GLY A 108 1.50 10.96 -9.51
C GLY A 108 0.81 12.27 -9.10
N ASN A 109 0.13 12.95 -10.02
CA ASN A 109 -0.65 14.14 -9.71
C ASN A 109 -2.03 13.75 -9.19
N LEU A 110 -2.54 14.52 -8.23
CA LEU A 110 -3.85 14.28 -7.63
C LEU A 110 -4.98 14.41 -8.66
N VAL A 111 -5.84 13.40 -8.71
CA VAL A 111 -7.12 13.43 -9.47
C VAL A 111 -8.29 13.60 -8.52
N SER A 112 -8.35 12.78 -7.47
CA SER A 112 -9.44 12.81 -6.49
C SER A 112 -8.94 12.23 -5.17
N GLU A 113 -9.49 12.70 -4.06
CA GLU A 113 -9.17 12.13 -2.74
C GLU A 113 -10.30 12.27 -1.74
N SER A 114 -10.27 11.41 -0.73
CA SER A 114 -11.02 11.56 0.51
C SER A 114 -10.07 11.30 1.67
N SER A 115 -10.06 12.18 2.67
CA SER A 115 -9.29 12.02 3.91
C SER A 115 -10.13 12.42 5.09
N THR A 116 -10.18 11.57 6.11
CA THR A 116 -10.99 11.80 7.33
C THR A 116 -10.24 12.53 8.42
N ASP A 117 -8.91 12.52 8.40
CA ASP A 117 -8.06 13.07 9.46
C ASP A 117 -7.05 14.11 8.97
N GLY A 118 -7.17 14.53 7.73
CA GLY A 118 -6.30 15.52 7.11
C GLY A 118 -4.96 14.96 6.59
N VAL A 119 -4.68 13.68 6.80
CA VAL A 119 -3.52 13.01 6.20
C VAL A 119 -3.93 12.41 4.86
N GLY A 120 -3.57 13.09 3.77
CA GLY A 120 -3.94 12.72 2.41
C GLY A 120 -2.80 12.96 1.43
N TYR A 121 -3.15 13.31 0.21
CA TYR A 121 -2.18 13.50 -0.88
C TYR A 121 -1.07 14.49 -0.53
N GLU A 122 -1.40 15.66 -0.01
CA GLU A 122 -0.41 16.72 0.28
C GLU A 122 0.62 16.25 1.32
N SER A 123 0.17 15.57 2.38
CA SER A 123 1.04 15.03 3.42
C SER A 123 2.00 13.95 2.91
N LEU A 124 1.60 13.24 1.85
CA LEU A 124 2.30 12.09 1.30
C LEU A 124 2.93 12.37 -0.07
N ALA A 125 2.77 13.57 -0.62
CA ALA A 125 3.12 13.89 -2.01
C ALA A 125 4.56 13.53 -2.39
N THR A 126 5.52 13.75 -1.50
CA THR A 126 6.93 13.41 -1.74
C THR A 126 7.08 11.91 -2.02
N TYR A 127 6.45 11.07 -1.21
CA TYR A 127 6.51 9.60 -1.34
C TYR A 127 5.74 9.11 -2.56
N LEU A 128 4.58 9.72 -2.85
CA LEU A 128 3.71 9.31 -3.95
C LEU A 128 4.29 9.66 -5.34
N LYS A 129 5.29 10.52 -5.40
CA LYS A 129 6.02 10.86 -6.63
C LYS A 129 7.36 10.15 -6.76
N GLU A 130 7.70 9.27 -5.86
CA GLU A 130 8.91 8.46 -5.96
C GLU A 130 8.72 7.29 -6.94
N ALA A 131 9.83 6.83 -7.49
CA ALA A 131 9.85 5.78 -8.51
C ALA A 131 9.05 4.52 -8.14
N PRO A 132 9.14 3.96 -6.92
CA PRO A 132 8.38 2.75 -6.58
C PRO A 132 6.87 2.89 -6.72
N VAL A 133 6.31 4.05 -6.39
CA VAL A 133 4.87 4.33 -6.55
C VAL A 133 4.53 4.56 -8.02
N LEU A 134 5.32 5.37 -8.72
CA LEU A 134 5.07 5.68 -10.13
C LEU A 134 5.20 4.46 -11.04
N GLU A 135 6.05 3.49 -10.70
CA GLU A 135 6.16 2.24 -11.42
C GLU A 135 4.88 1.41 -11.40
N VAL A 136 4.03 1.57 -10.41
CA VAL A 136 2.72 0.91 -10.36
C VAL A 136 1.84 1.30 -11.55
N ALA A 137 1.86 2.59 -11.93
CA ALA A 137 1.10 3.05 -13.11
C ALA A 137 1.65 2.49 -14.42
N ALA A 138 2.97 2.33 -14.51
CA ALA A 138 3.64 1.82 -15.72
C ALA A 138 3.48 0.29 -15.89
N HIS A 139 3.21 -0.42 -14.81
CA HIS A 139 3.14 -1.88 -14.78
C HIS A 139 1.86 -2.36 -14.09
N PRO A 140 0.76 -2.58 -14.83
CA PRO A 140 -0.56 -2.88 -14.24
C PRO A 140 -0.63 -4.09 -13.30
N LEU A 141 0.34 -4.98 -13.37
CA LEU A 141 0.43 -6.14 -12.48
C LEU A 141 1.20 -5.87 -11.18
N LYS A 142 1.83 -4.71 -11.08
CA LYS A 142 2.54 -4.31 -9.87
C LYS A 142 1.60 -3.69 -8.85
N SER A 143 1.95 -3.88 -7.60
CA SER A 143 1.39 -3.18 -6.46
C SER A 143 2.54 -2.81 -5.52
N TYR A 144 2.32 -1.82 -4.68
CA TYR A 144 3.32 -1.33 -3.77
C TYR A 144 2.69 -1.02 -2.42
N THR A 145 3.36 -1.35 -1.35
CA THR A 145 2.89 -1.03 0.00
C THR A 145 4.03 -0.53 0.85
N ALA A 146 3.73 0.43 1.73
CA ALA A 146 4.72 1.18 2.48
C ALA A 146 4.22 1.57 3.86
N ARG A 147 5.10 1.54 4.86
CA ARG A 147 4.90 2.27 6.11
C ARG A 147 5.78 3.51 6.11
N ILE A 148 5.15 4.67 6.24
CA ILE A 148 5.80 5.97 6.20
C ILE A 148 5.67 6.60 7.58
N THR A 149 6.80 7.07 8.13
CA THR A 149 6.80 7.90 9.35
C THR A 149 6.72 9.36 8.93
N LEU A 150 5.70 10.05 9.42
CA LEU A 150 5.48 11.46 9.15
C LEU A 150 6.28 12.36 10.10
N SER A 151 6.30 13.66 9.84
CA SER A 151 7.08 14.63 10.60
C SER A 151 6.64 14.79 12.05
N ASP A 152 5.43 14.37 12.38
CA ASP A 152 4.87 14.36 13.74
C ASP A 152 5.04 13.00 14.46
N ASP A 153 5.90 12.13 13.94
CA ASP A 153 6.13 10.76 14.40
C ASP A 153 4.92 9.84 14.29
N SER A 154 3.84 10.28 13.67
CA SER A 154 2.74 9.39 13.29
C SER A 154 3.12 8.50 12.12
N VAL A 155 2.37 7.44 11.90
CA VAL A 155 2.66 6.42 10.89
C VAL A 155 1.50 6.30 9.91
N ALA A 156 1.83 6.29 8.63
CA ALA A 156 0.88 6.03 7.56
C ALA A 156 1.27 4.76 6.80
N ASP A 157 0.37 3.79 6.78
CA ASP A 157 0.48 2.61 5.92
C ASP A 157 -0.22 2.92 4.61
N ILE A 158 0.48 2.79 3.49
CA ILE A 158 -0.07 3.01 2.15
C ILE A 158 -0.07 1.71 1.34
N GLY A 159 -1.10 1.52 0.53
CA GLY A 159 -1.18 0.48 -0.48
C GLY A 159 -1.53 1.09 -1.82
N CYS A 160 -0.74 0.79 -2.84
CA CYS A 160 -0.84 1.39 -4.16
C CYS A 160 -1.09 0.31 -5.21
N VAL A 161 -2.11 0.51 -6.03
CA VAL A 161 -2.42 -0.36 -7.18
C VAL A 161 -2.73 0.49 -8.40
N THR A 162 -2.63 -0.10 -9.58
CA THR A 162 -3.00 0.57 -10.83
C THR A 162 -4.51 0.80 -10.89
N ARG A 163 -4.93 1.96 -11.37
CA ARG A 163 -6.33 2.20 -11.75
C ARG A 163 -6.76 1.23 -12.83
N GLN A 164 -8.01 0.80 -12.77
CA GLN A 164 -8.61 -0.07 -13.78
C GLN A 164 -9.54 0.70 -14.73
N ASP A 165 -10.00 1.87 -14.32
CA ASP A 165 -10.89 2.76 -15.08
C ASP A 165 -10.15 3.78 -15.96
N GLY A 166 -8.83 3.80 -15.92
CA GLY A 166 -7.99 4.73 -16.65
C GLY A 166 -6.53 4.62 -16.27
N GLU A 167 -5.72 5.56 -16.71
CA GLU A 167 -4.31 5.62 -16.32
C GLU A 167 -4.13 6.26 -14.94
N GLY A 168 -3.32 5.66 -14.12
CA GLY A 168 -2.99 6.20 -12.80
C GLY A 168 -2.95 5.16 -11.70
N ILE A 169 -3.05 5.64 -10.47
CA ILE A 169 -2.82 4.85 -9.27
C ILE A 169 -3.94 5.10 -8.27
N VAL A 170 -4.39 4.05 -7.61
CA VAL A 170 -5.26 4.12 -6.43
C VAL A 170 -4.42 3.81 -5.19
N ILE A 171 -4.52 4.68 -4.19
CA ILE A 171 -3.75 4.58 -2.95
C ILE A 171 -4.71 4.56 -1.77
N ALA A 172 -4.66 3.48 -0.98
CA ALA A 172 -5.35 3.41 0.31
C ALA A 172 -4.37 3.77 1.43
N VAL A 173 -4.82 4.56 2.39
CA VAL A 173 -4.01 5.06 3.50
C VAL A 173 -4.66 4.71 4.82
N ARG A 174 -3.87 4.15 5.72
CA ARG A 174 -4.24 3.95 7.13
C ARG A 174 -3.27 4.71 8.01
N HIS A 175 -3.73 5.84 8.53
CA HIS A 175 -2.94 6.69 9.41
C HIS A 175 -3.18 6.32 10.87
N GLN A 176 -2.11 6.27 11.64
CA GLN A 176 -2.11 6.07 13.08
C GLN A 176 -1.37 7.22 13.74
N SER A 177 -2.07 7.96 14.60
CA SER A 177 -1.47 9.05 15.35
C SER A 177 -0.31 8.56 16.22
N ALA A 178 0.67 9.41 16.44
CA ALA A 178 1.70 9.17 17.46
C ALA A 178 1.03 9.03 18.83
N LYS A 179 1.48 8.04 19.61
CA LYS A 179 0.99 7.83 20.98
C LYS A 179 1.64 8.81 21.96
#